data_62ae9ecbc71916259a32ce5f3d9a3b09
#
_entry.id   62ae9ecbc71916259a32ce5f3d9a3b09
#
_cell.length_a   1.000
_cell.length_b   1.000
_cell.length_c   1.000
_cell.angle_alpha   90.00
_cell.angle_beta   90.00
_cell.angle_gamma   90.00
#
_symmetry.space_group_name_H-M   'P 1'
#
loop_
_entity.id
_entity.type
_entity.pdbx_description
1 polymer ?
#
loop_
_entity_poly.entity_id
_entity_poly.type
_entity_poly.pdbx_seq_one_letter_code
_entity_poly.pdbx_strand_id
1 'polypeptide(L)'
;DAWPGNHRRHRERAMTDGALPEIRRWTAEHAAPGDVTLWAPDDLPEFRPGDDLAGILAEALTADPHELTDGDVVVLTSKVLSKTEGRIVPAPTDPEERDALRRRLVEQESVRLVARVNRTLITENRLGIVQAAAGVDGSNVETGELALLPTDPDASAAALAADQRRITGARVAVLVTDTMGRAWRTGQIDMAIGAAGMRVSVGYDGAVDRQGNELLVTDVAVADEVAAAADLVKGKSTGVPAALVRGLGHLVVDEDAQVPAAALSRTGQDDWFRRPSLESVWQA
;
A
#
# COMPACT_ATOMS: atom_id res chain seq x y z
N ASP A 1 -14.15 -18.69 -30.57
CA ASP A 1 -13.10 -19.64 -30.17
C ASP A 1 -12.65 -19.30 -28.80
N ALA A 2 -12.92 -20.26 -27.89
CA ALA A 2 -12.80 -20.06 -26.47
C ALA A 2 -11.33 -19.97 -26.04
N TRP A 3 -11.03 -18.98 -25.19
CA TRP A 3 -9.79 -18.90 -24.43
C TRP A 3 -9.61 -20.21 -23.63
N PRO A 4 -8.53 -20.97 -23.79
CA PRO A 4 -8.31 -22.21 -23.03
C PRO A 4 -7.93 -21.85 -21.60
N GLY A 5 -8.95 -21.76 -20.73
CA GLY A 5 -8.76 -21.51 -19.32
C GLY A 5 -8.09 -22.68 -18.63
N ASN A 6 -6.81 -22.57 -18.35
CA ASN A 6 -6.08 -23.53 -17.51
C ASN A 6 -5.82 -22.90 -16.11
N HIS A 7 -6.84 -22.24 -15.56
CA HIS A 7 -6.73 -21.57 -14.27
C HIS A 7 -6.70 -22.53 -13.07
N ARG A 8 -7.29 -23.74 -13.20
CA ARG A 8 -7.29 -24.75 -12.11
C ARG A 8 -5.89 -25.29 -11.77
N ARG A 9 -5.02 -25.50 -12.77
CA ARG A 9 -3.69 -26.11 -12.53
C ARG A 9 -2.69 -25.17 -11.89
N HIS A 10 -2.87 -23.85 -12.01
CA HIS A 10 -1.94 -22.88 -11.40
C HIS A 10 -2.27 -22.61 -9.92
N ARG A 11 -3.55 -22.69 -9.52
CA ARG A 11 -3.94 -22.59 -8.11
C ARG A 11 -3.54 -23.82 -7.30
N GLU A 12 -3.67 -25.01 -7.86
CA GLU A 12 -3.27 -26.27 -7.17
C GLU A 12 -1.75 -26.36 -6.92
N ARG A 13 -0.91 -25.70 -7.73
CA ARG A 13 0.55 -25.66 -7.52
C ARG A 13 1.01 -24.54 -6.58
N ALA A 14 0.32 -23.41 -6.55
CA ALA A 14 0.64 -22.33 -5.61
C ALA A 14 0.28 -22.69 -4.15
N MET A 15 -0.70 -23.58 -3.96
CA MET A 15 -1.14 -24.02 -2.63
C MET A 15 -0.25 -25.11 -2.00
N THR A 16 0.75 -25.66 -2.71
CA THR A 16 1.60 -26.75 -2.18
C THR A 16 3.00 -26.32 -1.74
N ASP A 17 3.43 -25.09 -2.03
CA ASP A 17 4.75 -24.58 -1.61
C ASP A 17 4.61 -23.29 -0.78
N GLY A 18 4.35 -23.46 0.51
CA GLY A 18 4.23 -22.37 1.48
C GLY A 18 2.80 -21.87 1.58
N ALA A 19 1.97 -22.52 2.40
CA ALA A 19 0.59 -22.14 2.62
C ALA A 19 0.49 -20.67 3.05
N LEU A 20 -0.06 -19.82 2.17
CA LEU A 20 -0.66 -18.58 2.62
C LEU A 20 -1.70 -18.94 3.72
N PRO A 21 -1.78 -18.19 4.83
CA PRO A 21 -2.78 -18.45 5.85
C PRO A 21 -4.15 -18.55 5.20
N GLU A 22 -4.95 -19.56 5.58
CA GLU A 22 -6.31 -19.74 5.06
C GLU A 22 -7.03 -18.40 5.07
N ILE A 23 -7.23 -17.83 3.88
CA ILE A 23 -8.09 -16.65 3.72
C ILE A 23 -9.48 -17.15 4.10
N ARG A 24 -9.91 -16.83 5.33
CA ARG A 24 -11.25 -17.18 5.79
C ARG A 24 -12.23 -16.64 4.76
N ARG A 25 -13.06 -17.52 4.19
CA ARG A 25 -14.10 -17.15 3.22
C ARG A 25 -14.90 -15.99 3.77
N TRP A 26 -14.79 -14.85 3.12
CA TRP A 26 -15.63 -13.71 3.41
C TRP A 26 -16.94 -13.91 2.64
N THR A 27 -18.05 -14.01 3.37
CA THR A 27 -19.37 -14.08 2.74
C THR A 27 -19.93 -12.68 2.63
N ALA A 28 -20.73 -12.40 1.59
CA ALA A 28 -21.36 -11.12 1.35
C ALA A 28 -22.22 -10.59 2.53
N GLU A 29 -22.46 -11.41 3.54
CA GLU A 29 -23.14 -11.05 4.80
C GLU A 29 -22.37 -10.02 5.64
N HIS A 30 -21.09 -9.77 5.35
CA HIS A 30 -20.24 -8.85 6.12
C HIS A 30 -20.10 -7.45 5.50
N ALA A 31 -20.51 -7.25 4.23
CA ALA A 31 -20.59 -5.94 3.64
C ALA A 31 -21.97 -5.33 3.95
N ALA A 32 -22.11 -4.72 5.10
CA ALA A 32 -23.31 -3.97 5.41
C ALA A 32 -23.32 -2.65 4.60
N PRO A 33 -24.44 -2.29 3.99
CA PRO A 33 -24.61 -0.93 3.47
C PRO A 33 -24.38 0.07 4.61
N GLY A 34 -23.51 1.04 4.40
CA GLY A 34 -23.15 2.02 5.43
C GLY A 34 -22.45 3.21 4.83
N ASP A 35 -22.25 4.22 5.65
CA ASP A 35 -21.51 5.41 5.27
C ASP A 35 -20.01 5.20 5.53
N VAL A 36 -19.17 5.71 4.64
CA VAL A 36 -17.74 5.83 4.84
C VAL A 36 -17.39 7.30 4.98
N THR A 37 -16.73 7.66 6.08
CA THR A 37 -16.25 9.02 6.33
C THR A 37 -14.74 9.05 6.19
N LEU A 38 -14.25 10.06 5.48
CA LEU A 38 -12.83 10.36 5.32
C LEU A 38 -12.55 11.71 5.97
N TRP A 39 -11.55 11.78 6.82
CA TRP A 39 -11.10 13.00 7.46
C TRP A 39 -9.57 13.02 7.54
N ALA A 40 -8.97 14.19 7.44
CA ALA A 40 -7.53 14.38 7.54
C ALA A 40 -7.23 15.57 8.45
N PRO A 41 -6.36 15.41 9.49
CA PRO A 41 -5.96 16.51 10.37
C PRO A 41 -5.07 17.48 9.58
N ASP A 42 -5.25 18.78 9.81
CA ASP A 42 -4.55 19.85 9.09
C ASP A 42 -3.39 20.47 9.88
N ASP A 43 -3.13 20.00 11.11
CA ASP A 43 -2.15 20.57 12.06
C ASP A 43 -0.98 19.62 12.38
N LEU A 44 -0.75 18.58 11.58
CA LEU A 44 0.38 17.69 11.78
C LEU A 44 1.72 18.42 11.52
N PRO A 45 2.72 18.24 12.38
CA PRO A 45 4.02 18.88 12.22
C PRO A 45 4.83 18.29 11.06
N GLU A 46 5.88 18.99 10.67
CA GLU A 46 6.92 18.40 9.83
C GLU A 46 7.70 17.35 10.64
N PHE A 47 7.64 16.08 10.21
CA PHE A 47 8.25 14.94 10.90
C PHE A 47 9.76 14.86 10.67
N ARG A 48 10.50 14.40 11.70
CA ARG A 48 11.95 14.27 11.73
C ARG A 48 12.37 12.92 12.33
N PRO A 49 13.61 12.47 12.10
CA PRO A 49 14.12 11.26 12.75
C PRO A 49 14.02 11.34 14.28
N GLY A 50 13.40 10.32 14.87
CA GLY A 50 13.24 10.20 16.32
C GLY A 50 12.01 10.87 16.91
N ASP A 51 11.14 11.49 16.10
CA ASP A 51 9.85 12.00 16.57
C ASP A 51 8.95 10.86 17.06
N ASP A 52 8.16 11.13 18.10
CA ASP A 52 7.11 10.24 18.60
C ASP A 52 5.90 10.25 17.67
N LEU A 53 6.05 9.56 16.54
CA LEU A 53 4.99 9.48 15.53
C LEU A 53 3.66 9.01 16.12
N ALA A 54 3.70 8.01 17.00
CA ALA A 54 2.48 7.44 17.57
C ALA A 54 1.76 8.43 18.49
N GLY A 55 2.48 9.14 19.34
CA GLY A 55 1.93 10.17 20.20
C GLY A 55 1.36 11.35 19.43
N ILE A 56 2.10 11.84 18.41
CA ILE A 56 1.66 12.96 17.56
C ILE A 56 0.38 12.58 16.81
N LEU A 57 0.31 11.38 16.23
CA LEU A 57 -0.89 10.93 15.54
C LEU A 57 -2.06 10.71 16.48
N ALA A 58 -1.83 10.14 17.68
CA ALA A 58 -2.86 9.97 18.66
C ALA A 58 -3.47 11.31 19.09
N GLU A 59 -2.65 12.32 19.34
CA GLU A 59 -3.10 13.68 19.66
C GLU A 59 -3.94 14.27 18.53
N ALA A 60 -3.42 14.25 17.29
CA ALA A 60 -4.11 14.82 16.13
C ALA A 60 -5.41 14.10 15.78
N LEU A 61 -5.45 12.77 15.94
CA LEU A 61 -6.60 11.95 15.58
C LEU A 61 -7.60 11.75 16.76
N THR A 62 -7.37 12.32 17.94
CA THR A 62 -8.31 12.29 19.07
C THR A 62 -9.00 13.63 19.29
N ALA A 63 -8.72 14.63 18.48
CA ALA A 63 -9.38 15.94 18.58
C ALA A 63 -10.87 15.83 18.21
N ASP A 64 -11.76 16.34 19.10
CA ASP A 64 -13.20 16.42 18.86
C ASP A 64 -13.50 17.16 17.51
N PRO A 65 -14.36 16.62 16.64
CA PRO A 65 -15.28 15.46 16.78
C PRO A 65 -14.76 14.12 16.25
N HIS A 66 -13.46 13.96 16.01
CA HIS A 66 -12.89 12.82 15.26
C HIS A 66 -12.11 11.85 16.14
N GLU A 67 -12.47 11.74 17.42
CA GLU A 67 -11.82 10.77 18.33
C GLU A 67 -11.75 9.37 17.73
N LEU A 68 -10.57 8.72 17.85
CA LEU A 68 -10.36 7.35 17.36
C LEU A 68 -11.28 6.35 18.06
N THR A 69 -11.91 5.50 17.29
CA THR A 69 -12.80 4.44 17.78
C THR A 69 -12.44 3.08 17.18
N ASP A 70 -12.92 2.02 17.83
CA ASP A 70 -12.74 0.66 17.30
C ASP A 70 -13.28 0.54 15.87
N GLY A 71 -12.47 -0.04 15.00
CA GLY A 71 -12.83 -0.24 13.61
C GLY A 71 -12.43 0.89 12.64
N ASP A 72 -11.80 1.94 13.16
CA ASP A 72 -11.21 2.99 12.30
C ASP A 72 -9.95 2.49 11.60
N VAL A 73 -9.65 3.08 10.44
CA VAL A 73 -8.40 2.87 9.69
C VAL A 73 -7.61 4.16 9.64
N VAL A 74 -6.42 4.16 10.19
CA VAL A 74 -5.45 5.25 10.08
C VAL A 74 -4.61 5.03 8.84
N VAL A 75 -4.69 5.95 7.89
CA VAL A 75 -3.94 5.89 6.63
C VAL A 75 -2.82 6.91 6.65
N LEU A 76 -1.58 6.46 6.44
CA LEU A 76 -0.37 7.26 6.56
C LEU A 76 0.47 7.18 5.29
N THR A 77 0.98 8.32 4.79
CA THR A 77 1.93 8.28 3.68
C THR A 77 3.28 7.70 4.14
N SER A 78 3.88 6.85 3.32
CA SER A 78 5.21 6.25 3.56
C SER A 78 6.28 7.26 3.93
N LYS A 79 6.17 8.47 3.43
CA LYS A 79 7.17 9.53 3.62
C LYS A 79 7.33 9.97 5.08
N VAL A 80 6.28 9.89 5.88
CA VAL A 80 6.37 10.12 7.33
C VAL A 80 7.24 9.06 7.99
N LEU A 81 6.99 7.78 7.67
CA LEU A 81 7.83 6.69 8.17
C LEU A 81 9.27 6.84 7.66
N SER A 82 9.46 7.19 6.39
CA SER A 82 10.80 7.45 5.84
C SER A 82 11.55 8.53 6.62
N LYS A 83 10.86 9.60 7.05
CA LYS A 83 11.46 10.67 7.87
C LYS A 83 11.76 10.18 9.28
N THR A 84 10.81 9.59 9.97
CA THR A 84 10.99 9.15 11.37
C THR A 84 11.97 7.99 11.51
N GLU A 85 12.07 7.11 10.52
CA GLU A 85 13.01 5.97 10.48
C GLU A 85 14.39 6.31 9.91
N GLY A 86 14.66 7.60 9.59
CA GLY A 86 15.94 8.04 9.06
C GLY A 86 16.25 7.55 7.63
N ARG A 87 15.22 7.31 6.81
CA ARG A 87 15.34 6.92 5.41
C ARG A 87 15.44 8.14 4.47
N ILE A 88 15.90 9.26 5.00
CA ILE A 88 16.17 10.50 4.25
C ILE A 88 17.65 10.60 3.97
N VAL A 89 18.00 10.82 2.71
CA VAL A 89 19.38 10.91 2.24
C VAL A 89 19.70 12.35 1.85
N PRO A 90 20.73 12.97 2.43
CA PRO A 90 21.21 14.28 1.98
C PRO A 90 21.59 14.24 0.50
N ALA A 91 21.17 15.24 -0.26
CA ALA A 91 21.38 15.31 -1.69
C ALA A 91 21.99 16.66 -2.10
N PRO A 92 22.91 16.66 -3.09
CA PRO A 92 23.44 17.90 -3.65
C PRO A 92 22.35 18.82 -4.17
N THR A 93 22.61 20.13 -4.09
CA THR A 93 21.73 21.15 -4.71
C THR A 93 21.99 21.30 -6.21
N ASP A 94 23.16 20.92 -6.68
CA ASP A 94 23.48 20.86 -8.11
C ASP A 94 22.58 19.81 -8.80
N PRO A 95 21.85 20.17 -9.87
CA PRO A 95 20.90 19.27 -10.52
C PRO A 95 21.52 18.00 -11.12
N GLU A 96 22.76 18.09 -11.67
CA GLU A 96 23.42 16.95 -12.29
C GLU A 96 23.93 15.98 -11.25
N GLU A 97 24.57 16.48 -10.19
CA GLU A 97 25.03 15.68 -9.06
C GLU A 97 23.85 15.02 -8.32
N ARG A 98 22.74 15.79 -8.13
CA ARG A 98 21.51 15.27 -7.54
C ARG A 98 20.91 14.14 -8.37
N ASP A 99 20.83 14.28 -9.71
CA ASP A 99 20.33 13.23 -10.60
C ASP A 99 21.25 12.01 -10.57
N ALA A 100 22.57 12.20 -10.54
CA ALA A 100 23.54 11.12 -10.41
C ALA A 100 23.39 10.36 -9.08
N LEU A 101 23.20 11.07 -7.97
CA LEU A 101 22.93 10.44 -6.67
C LEU A 101 21.60 9.67 -6.72
N ARG A 102 20.53 10.29 -7.24
CA ARG A 102 19.24 9.64 -7.35
C ARG A 102 19.30 8.34 -8.15
N ARG A 103 20.03 8.31 -9.27
CA ARG A 103 20.21 7.07 -10.05
C ARG A 103 20.90 5.97 -9.25
N ARG A 104 21.97 6.30 -8.51
CA ARG A 104 22.65 5.33 -7.64
C ARG A 104 21.71 4.77 -6.57
N LEU A 105 20.90 5.63 -5.94
CA LEU A 105 19.92 5.19 -4.94
C LEU A 105 18.84 4.28 -5.56
N VAL A 106 18.35 4.63 -6.76
CA VAL A 106 17.41 3.78 -7.50
C VAL A 106 18.01 2.41 -7.79
N GLU A 107 19.28 2.34 -8.21
CA GLU A 107 19.97 1.07 -8.43
C GLU A 107 20.11 0.25 -7.13
N GLN A 108 20.45 0.91 -6.02
CA GLN A 108 20.59 0.27 -4.69
C GLN A 108 19.28 -0.25 -4.13
N GLU A 109 18.16 0.46 -4.34
CA GLU A 109 16.83 0.09 -3.86
C GLU A 109 16.09 -0.85 -4.82
N SER A 110 16.65 -1.12 -6.02
CA SER A 110 16.04 -1.99 -7.03
C SER A 110 16.56 -3.42 -6.94
N VAL A 111 15.66 -4.37 -7.11
CA VAL A 111 15.97 -5.79 -7.32
C VAL A 111 16.08 -6.08 -8.83
N ARG A 112 15.26 -5.43 -9.63
CA ARG A 112 15.16 -5.67 -11.07
C ARG A 112 14.74 -4.41 -11.82
N LEU A 113 15.37 -4.16 -12.98
CA LEU A 113 14.86 -3.20 -13.96
C LEU A 113 13.77 -3.87 -14.80
N VAL A 114 12.60 -3.28 -14.84
CA VAL A 114 11.44 -3.77 -15.61
C VAL A 114 11.35 -3.06 -16.97
N ALA A 115 11.46 -1.72 -16.96
CA ALA A 115 11.40 -0.92 -18.16
C ALA A 115 12.16 0.40 -18.00
N ARG A 116 12.56 0.99 -19.14
CA ARG A 116 13.11 2.34 -19.19
C ARG A 116 12.31 3.15 -20.23
N VAL A 117 11.77 4.27 -19.79
CA VAL A 117 11.06 5.21 -20.65
C VAL A 117 11.69 6.59 -20.47
N ASN A 118 12.44 7.05 -21.45
CA ASN A 118 13.23 8.27 -21.38
C ASN A 118 14.19 8.26 -20.16
N ARG A 119 13.98 9.15 -19.19
CA ARG A 119 14.76 9.24 -17.94
C ARG A 119 14.14 8.43 -16.78
N THR A 120 12.94 7.88 -16.96
CA THR A 120 12.23 7.13 -15.94
C THR A 120 12.60 5.66 -16.00
N LEU A 121 13.02 5.11 -14.89
CA LEU A 121 13.22 3.69 -14.67
C LEU A 121 12.00 3.12 -13.96
N ILE A 122 11.42 2.08 -14.51
CA ILE A 122 10.42 1.26 -13.83
C ILE A 122 11.15 0.05 -13.27
N THR A 123 11.13 -0.11 -11.97
CA THR A 123 11.91 -1.15 -11.29
C THR A 123 11.05 -1.89 -10.28
N GLU A 124 11.37 -3.14 -10.04
CA GLU A 124 10.92 -3.87 -8.86
C GLU A 124 11.88 -3.50 -7.71
N ASN A 125 11.33 -2.97 -6.63
CA ASN A 125 12.10 -2.59 -5.44
C ASN A 125 12.23 -3.74 -4.44
N ARG A 126 12.88 -3.49 -3.29
CA ARG A 126 13.10 -4.49 -2.25
C ARG A 126 11.83 -4.98 -1.55
N LEU A 127 10.74 -4.21 -1.64
CA LEU A 127 9.43 -4.60 -1.13
C LEU A 127 8.62 -5.46 -2.13
N GLY A 128 9.21 -5.77 -3.31
CA GLY A 128 8.53 -6.51 -4.38
C GLY A 128 7.55 -5.65 -5.18
N ILE A 129 7.58 -4.33 -5.00
CA ILE A 129 6.67 -3.40 -5.68
C ILE A 129 7.31 -2.93 -6.98
N VAL A 130 6.56 -3.02 -8.08
CA VAL A 130 6.98 -2.50 -9.38
C VAL A 130 6.47 -1.08 -9.57
N GLN A 131 7.39 -0.12 -9.53
CA GLN A 131 7.07 1.30 -9.66
C GLN A 131 8.20 2.13 -10.28
N ALA A 132 7.96 3.42 -10.48
CA ALA A 132 8.96 4.34 -10.96
C ALA A 132 10.06 4.56 -9.92
N ALA A 133 11.31 4.47 -10.35
CA ALA A 133 12.50 4.85 -9.58
C ALA A 133 12.60 4.15 -8.21
N ALA A 134 12.12 2.92 -8.07
CA ALA A 134 12.12 2.15 -6.82
C ALA A 134 11.49 2.87 -5.61
N GLY A 135 10.67 3.89 -5.84
CA GLY A 135 10.11 4.75 -4.79
C GLY A 135 11.06 5.83 -4.28
N VAL A 136 12.24 6.01 -4.88
CA VAL A 136 13.15 7.13 -4.54
C VAL A 136 12.55 8.45 -5.01
N ASP A 137 12.16 9.31 -4.06
CA ASP A 137 11.42 10.54 -4.34
C ASP A 137 12.10 11.76 -3.72
N GLY A 138 11.97 12.90 -4.39
CA GLY A 138 12.42 14.22 -3.93
C GLY A 138 11.27 15.20 -3.69
N SER A 139 10.01 14.72 -3.72
CA SER A 139 8.85 15.55 -3.41
C SER A 139 8.50 15.50 -1.92
N ASN A 140 7.98 16.62 -1.37
CA ASN A 140 7.61 16.75 0.06
C ASN A 140 8.75 16.37 1.05
N VAL A 141 9.98 16.62 0.65
CA VAL A 141 11.20 16.64 1.47
C VAL A 141 11.92 17.97 1.27
N GLU A 142 12.89 18.31 2.11
CA GLU A 142 13.67 19.53 1.95
C GLU A 142 14.47 19.53 0.64
N THR A 143 14.80 20.73 0.13
CA THR A 143 15.47 20.87 -1.19
C THR A 143 16.78 20.09 -1.30
N GLY A 144 17.47 19.86 -0.19
CA GLY A 144 18.72 19.10 -0.11
C GLY A 144 18.54 17.62 0.23
N GLU A 145 17.40 17.01 -0.04
CA GLU A 145 17.07 15.65 0.42
C GLU A 145 16.42 14.79 -0.66
N LEU A 146 16.57 13.48 -0.49
CA LEU A 146 15.84 12.42 -1.19
C LEU A 146 15.28 11.43 -0.16
N ALA A 147 14.03 11.03 -0.32
CA ALA A 147 13.41 10.00 0.50
C ALA A 147 13.53 8.62 -0.16
N LEU A 148 13.84 7.63 0.66
CA LEU A 148 13.72 6.21 0.33
C LEU A 148 12.47 5.65 1.02
N LEU A 149 11.91 4.57 0.51
CA LEU A 149 10.80 3.90 1.19
C LEU A 149 11.22 3.35 2.57
N PRO A 150 10.29 3.19 3.51
CA PRO A 150 10.53 2.46 4.76
C PRO A 150 11.10 1.06 4.47
N THR A 151 11.91 0.56 5.39
CA THR A 151 12.55 -0.75 5.19
C THR A 151 11.55 -1.90 5.26
N ASP A 152 10.60 -1.83 6.18
CA ASP A 152 9.52 -2.80 6.38
C ASP A 152 8.23 -2.06 6.77
N PRO A 153 7.47 -1.58 5.79
CA PRO A 153 6.26 -0.81 6.07
C PRO A 153 5.13 -1.62 6.74
N ASP A 154 5.09 -2.94 6.58
CA ASP A 154 4.15 -3.80 7.30
C ASP A 154 4.50 -3.86 8.80
N ALA A 155 5.78 -4.04 9.14
CA ALA A 155 6.24 -4.01 10.53
C ALA A 155 6.03 -2.63 11.17
N SER A 156 6.29 -1.55 10.44
CA SER A 156 6.04 -0.18 10.90
C SER A 156 4.55 0.07 11.15
N ALA A 157 3.68 -0.42 10.27
CA ALA A 157 2.23 -0.35 10.45
C ALA A 157 1.78 -1.12 11.71
N ALA A 158 2.32 -2.32 11.94
CA ALA A 158 2.01 -3.14 13.10
C ALA A 158 2.43 -2.47 14.41
N ALA A 159 3.64 -1.91 14.45
CA ALA A 159 4.13 -1.17 15.62
C ALA A 159 3.22 0.04 15.92
N LEU A 160 2.86 0.81 14.89
CA LEU A 160 2.01 1.97 15.03
C LEU A 160 0.60 1.61 15.47
N ALA A 161 0.00 0.53 14.95
CA ALA A 161 -1.33 0.06 15.39
C ALA A 161 -1.32 -0.36 16.88
N ALA A 162 -0.28 -1.07 17.32
CA ALA A 162 -0.10 -1.45 18.72
C ALA A 162 0.06 -0.21 19.62
N ASP A 163 0.84 0.78 19.19
CA ASP A 163 1.03 2.02 19.93
C ASP A 163 -0.26 2.86 20.00
N GLN A 164 -1.03 2.98 18.91
CA GLN A 164 -2.33 3.65 18.90
C GLN A 164 -3.28 2.98 19.91
N ARG A 165 -3.36 1.65 19.91
CA ARG A 165 -4.16 0.91 20.87
C ARG A 165 -3.72 1.16 22.32
N ARG A 166 -2.41 1.19 22.58
CA ARG A 166 -1.85 1.47 23.91
C ARG A 166 -2.17 2.89 24.39
N ILE A 167 -2.12 3.89 23.50
CA ILE A 167 -2.31 5.30 23.85
C ILE A 167 -3.79 5.65 23.96
N THR A 168 -4.61 5.24 23.01
CA THR A 168 -6.02 5.66 22.89
C THR A 168 -7.01 4.63 23.41
N GLY A 169 -6.60 3.37 23.55
CA GLY A 169 -7.49 2.25 23.85
C GLY A 169 -8.27 1.72 22.65
N ALA A 170 -8.31 2.45 21.53
CA ALA A 170 -9.06 2.05 20.35
C ALA A 170 -8.31 0.99 19.52
N ARG A 171 -9.04 -0.01 19.03
CA ARG A 171 -8.55 -1.02 18.11
C ARG A 171 -8.70 -0.51 16.68
N VAL A 172 -7.62 0.02 16.13
CA VAL A 172 -7.59 0.59 14.79
C VAL A 172 -6.69 -0.23 13.87
N ALA A 173 -6.97 -0.17 12.56
CA ALA A 173 -6.02 -0.61 11.55
C ALA A 173 -5.10 0.55 11.15
N VAL A 174 -3.91 0.20 10.67
CA VAL A 174 -2.96 1.16 10.09
C VAL A 174 -2.63 0.74 8.67
N LEU A 175 -2.70 1.69 7.74
CA LEU A 175 -2.37 1.51 6.34
C LEU A 175 -1.29 2.51 5.92
N VAL A 176 -0.18 2.01 5.41
CA VAL A 176 0.92 2.83 4.87
C VAL A 176 0.79 2.87 3.36
N THR A 177 0.82 4.08 2.79
CA THR A 177 0.59 4.29 1.35
C THR A 177 1.77 4.95 0.66
N ASP A 178 1.92 4.66 -0.63
CA ASP A 178 2.80 5.41 -1.53
C ASP A 178 2.08 5.74 -2.83
N THR A 179 2.39 6.91 -3.40
CA THR A 179 1.76 7.38 -4.64
C THR A 179 2.48 6.79 -5.84
N MET A 180 1.80 5.98 -6.65
CA MET A 180 2.42 5.36 -7.80
C MET A 180 1.56 5.35 -9.06
N GLY A 181 2.22 5.24 -10.21
CA GLY A 181 1.57 5.06 -11.51
C GLY A 181 0.99 3.66 -11.64
N ARG A 182 0.04 3.52 -12.54
CA ARG A 182 -0.61 2.24 -12.85
C ARG A 182 -0.34 1.85 -14.30
N ALA A 183 -0.10 0.55 -14.53
CA ALA A 183 0.04 0.02 -15.87
C ALA A 183 -1.18 0.37 -16.74
N TRP A 184 -0.94 0.83 -17.96
CA TRP A 184 -1.94 1.21 -18.98
C TRP A 184 -2.95 2.30 -18.58
N ARG A 185 -2.71 3.04 -17.51
CA ARG A 185 -3.59 4.16 -17.13
C ARG A 185 -2.77 5.41 -16.86
N THR A 186 -3.28 6.54 -17.31
CA THR A 186 -2.76 7.86 -16.96
C THR A 186 -3.16 8.21 -15.53
N GLY A 187 -2.30 8.96 -14.84
CA GLY A 187 -2.51 9.39 -13.47
C GLY A 187 -1.91 8.42 -12.44
N GLN A 188 -1.73 8.93 -11.25
CA GLN A 188 -1.23 8.22 -10.09
C GLN A 188 -2.35 8.10 -9.05
N ILE A 189 -2.23 7.12 -8.18
CA ILE A 189 -3.07 6.95 -6.98
C ILE A 189 -2.18 6.52 -5.83
N ASP A 190 -2.64 6.70 -4.61
CA ASP A 190 -2.03 6.02 -3.48
C ASP A 190 -2.39 4.53 -3.50
N MET A 191 -1.40 3.70 -3.21
CA MET A 191 -1.53 2.24 -3.07
C MET A 191 -0.97 1.81 -1.74
N ALA A 192 -1.51 0.73 -1.18
CA ALA A 192 -1.04 0.16 0.07
C ALA A 192 0.33 -0.51 -0.10
N ILE A 193 1.29 -0.12 0.72
CA ILE A 193 2.63 -0.72 0.76
C ILE A 193 2.96 -1.35 2.11
N GLY A 194 2.14 -1.08 3.14
CA GLY A 194 2.22 -1.69 4.46
C GLY A 194 0.85 -1.65 5.12
N ALA A 195 0.49 -2.70 5.87
CA ALA A 195 -0.79 -2.80 6.54
C ALA A 195 -0.70 -3.58 7.85
N ALA A 196 -1.48 -3.16 8.84
CA ALA A 196 -1.69 -3.90 10.06
C ALA A 196 -3.14 -3.79 10.55
N GLY A 197 -3.64 -4.85 11.16
CA GLY A 197 -4.97 -4.88 11.77
C GLY A 197 -6.13 -4.84 10.78
N MET A 198 -5.89 -5.06 9.46
CA MET A 198 -6.96 -5.10 8.47
C MET A 198 -6.76 -6.20 7.41
N ARG A 199 -7.85 -6.51 6.73
CA ARG A 199 -7.80 -7.30 5.49
C ARG A 199 -7.25 -6.43 4.37
N VAL A 200 -6.28 -6.95 3.62
CA VAL A 200 -5.71 -6.23 2.46
C VAL A 200 -6.44 -6.58 1.17
N SER A 201 -7.01 -7.78 1.10
CA SER A 201 -7.88 -8.19 0.00
C SER A 201 -9.08 -8.99 0.50
N VAL A 202 -10.12 -9.06 -0.34
CA VAL A 202 -11.35 -9.82 -0.10
C VAL A 202 -11.64 -10.69 -1.32
N GLY A 203 -11.44 -12.01 -1.14
CA GLY A 203 -11.74 -13.00 -2.16
C GLY A 203 -13.21 -13.41 -2.15
N TYR A 204 -13.81 -13.48 -3.33
CA TYR A 204 -15.19 -13.93 -3.55
C TYR A 204 -15.28 -15.33 -4.17
N ASP A 205 -14.19 -16.10 -4.14
CA ASP A 205 -14.15 -17.46 -4.68
C ASP A 205 -15.20 -18.36 -4.01
N GLY A 206 -16.11 -18.92 -4.81
CA GLY A 206 -17.23 -19.73 -4.34
C GLY A 206 -18.44 -18.94 -3.79
N ALA A 207 -18.40 -17.59 -3.81
CA ALA A 207 -19.60 -16.78 -3.60
C ALA A 207 -20.49 -16.83 -4.86
N VAL A 208 -21.76 -16.50 -4.70
CA VAL A 208 -22.71 -16.42 -5.82
C VAL A 208 -23.21 -14.98 -5.97
N ASP A 209 -23.37 -14.55 -7.22
CA ASP A 209 -23.99 -13.26 -7.50
C ASP A 209 -25.53 -13.29 -7.28
N ARG A 210 -26.20 -12.15 -7.46
CA ARG A 210 -27.67 -12.05 -7.31
C ARG A 210 -28.45 -12.95 -8.24
N GLN A 211 -27.88 -13.37 -9.36
CA GLN A 211 -28.46 -14.24 -10.37
C GLN A 211 -28.15 -15.71 -10.10
N GLY A 212 -27.32 -16.02 -9.08
CA GLY A 212 -26.91 -17.37 -8.72
C GLY A 212 -25.68 -17.86 -9.48
N ASN A 213 -24.93 -16.99 -10.18
CA ASN A 213 -23.68 -17.37 -10.84
C ASN A 213 -22.52 -17.40 -9.83
N GLU A 214 -21.73 -18.45 -9.86
CA GLU A 214 -20.55 -18.58 -9.00
C GLU A 214 -19.42 -17.60 -9.41
N LEU A 215 -18.88 -16.89 -8.43
CA LEU A 215 -17.72 -16.00 -8.61
C LEU A 215 -16.43 -16.82 -8.42
N LEU A 216 -15.65 -16.97 -9.49
CA LEU A 216 -14.51 -17.91 -9.50
C LEU A 216 -13.14 -17.24 -9.32
N VAL A 217 -13.03 -15.93 -9.58
CA VAL A 217 -11.72 -15.25 -9.68
C VAL A 217 -11.73 -13.82 -9.13
N THR A 218 -12.81 -13.41 -8.48
CA THR A 218 -12.92 -12.05 -7.97
C THR A 218 -12.18 -11.93 -6.64
N ASP A 219 -11.15 -11.09 -6.62
CA ASP A 219 -10.38 -10.73 -5.42
C ASP A 219 -10.22 -9.21 -5.43
N VAL A 220 -10.80 -8.54 -4.45
CA VAL A 220 -10.84 -7.07 -4.36
C VAL A 220 -9.71 -6.61 -3.46
N ALA A 221 -8.82 -5.76 -3.96
CA ALA A 221 -7.70 -5.17 -3.22
C ALA A 221 -8.21 -4.01 -2.33
N VAL A 222 -8.95 -4.33 -1.26
CA VAL A 222 -9.63 -3.33 -0.42
C VAL A 222 -8.65 -2.36 0.24
N ALA A 223 -7.43 -2.77 0.53
CA ALA A 223 -6.42 -1.85 1.07
C ALA A 223 -6.02 -0.77 0.05
N ASP A 224 -5.90 -1.11 -1.23
CA ASP A 224 -5.64 -0.13 -2.29
C ASP A 224 -6.84 0.81 -2.51
N GLU A 225 -8.07 0.30 -2.38
CA GLU A 225 -9.26 1.15 -2.44
C GLU A 225 -9.31 2.16 -1.28
N VAL A 226 -9.00 1.72 -0.06
CA VAL A 226 -8.90 2.60 1.12
C VAL A 226 -7.75 3.59 0.97
N ALA A 227 -6.59 3.17 0.48
CA ALA A 227 -5.44 4.02 0.21
C ALA A 227 -5.78 5.15 -0.76
N ALA A 228 -6.39 4.80 -1.91
CA ALA A 228 -6.79 5.75 -2.93
C ALA A 228 -7.90 6.71 -2.44
N ALA A 229 -8.86 6.21 -1.65
CA ALA A 229 -9.91 7.05 -1.06
C ALA A 229 -9.34 8.06 -0.05
N ALA A 230 -8.42 7.65 0.81
CA ALA A 230 -7.77 8.51 1.79
C ALA A 230 -6.93 9.61 1.14
N ASP A 231 -6.33 9.36 -0.04
CA ASP A 231 -5.55 10.36 -0.78
C ASP A 231 -6.42 11.56 -1.22
N LEU A 232 -7.73 11.37 -1.41
CA LEU A 232 -8.66 12.45 -1.77
C LEU A 232 -8.74 13.55 -0.69
N VAL A 233 -8.55 13.21 0.59
CA VAL A 233 -8.59 14.17 1.70
C VAL A 233 -7.19 14.58 2.16
N LYS A 234 -6.17 13.74 1.98
CA LYS A 234 -4.76 14.12 2.21
C LYS A 234 -4.30 15.14 1.19
N GLY A 235 -4.59 14.90 -0.07
CA GLY A 235 -4.12 15.71 -1.20
C GLY A 235 -2.61 15.66 -1.38
N LYS A 236 -2.11 16.22 -2.51
CA LYS A 236 -0.69 16.08 -2.88
C LYS A 236 0.20 17.22 -2.36
N SER A 237 -0.35 18.41 -2.19
CA SER A 237 0.38 19.65 -1.85
C SER A 237 -0.12 20.32 -0.57
N THR A 238 -0.96 19.66 0.19
CA THR A 238 -1.59 20.18 1.41
C THR A 238 -0.66 20.13 2.63
N GLY A 239 0.38 19.29 2.59
CA GLY A 239 1.21 18.99 3.75
C GLY A 239 0.55 18.02 4.76
N VAL A 240 -0.59 17.44 4.42
CA VAL A 240 -1.35 16.53 5.28
C VAL A 240 -0.99 15.06 4.99
N PRO A 241 -0.19 14.41 5.86
CA PRO A 241 0.35 13.08 5.56
C PRO A 241 -0.51 11.93 6.06
N ALA A 242 -1.56 12.18 6.84
CA ALA A 242 -2.41 11.17 7.44
C ALA A 242 -3.90 11.43 7.21
N ALA A 243 -4.68 10.37 7.22
CA ALA A 243 -6.15 10.43 7.18
C ALA A 243 -6.75 9.36 8.07
N LEU A 244 -7.95 9.63 8.56
CA LEU A 244 -8.82 8.68 9.27
C LEU A 244 -9.93 8.23 8.32
N VAL A 245 -10.14 6.92 8.22
CA VAL A 245 -11.24 6.32 7.47
C VAL A 245 -12.12 5.56 8.45
N ARG A 246 -13.39 5.93 8.54
CA ARG A 246 -14.41 5.36 9.42
C ARG A 246 -15.54 4.73 8.62
N GLY A 247 -16.14 3.67 9.16
CA GLY A 247 -17.24 2.94 8.50
C GLY A 247 -16.80 1.62 7.87
N LEU A 248 -15.51 1.28 7.93
CA LEU A 248 -14.95 0.05 7.38
C LEU A 248 -14.54 -0.97 8.47
N GLY A 249 -15.15 -0.91 9.65
CA GLY A 249 -14.79 -1.77 10.77
C GLY A 249 -14.88 -3.28 10.49
N HIS A 250 -15.66 -3.69 9.50
CA HIS A 250 -15.73 -5.08 9.04
C HIS A 250 -14.44 -5.56 8.34
N LEU A 251 -13.58 -4.66 7.90
CA LEU A 251 -12.25 -4.96 7.35
C LEU A 251 -11.17 -5.02 8.44
N VAL A 252 -11.43 -4.47 9.62
CA VAL A 252 -10.49 -4.49 10.75
C VAL A 252 -10.51 -5.87 11.40
N VAL A 253 -9.33 -6.45 11.58
CA VAL A 253 -9.15 -7.82 12.09
C VAL A 253 -8.15 -7.84 13.24
N ASP A 254 -8.13 -8.94 13.99
CA ASP A 254 -7.13 -9.16 15.03
C ASP A 254 -5.76 -9.53 14.41
N GLU A 255 -4.69 -9.35 15.19
CA GLU A 255 -3.31 -9.55 14.72
C GLU A 255 -3.03 -10.94 14.13
N ASP A 256 -3.65 -11.98 14.67
CA ASP A 256 -3.53 -13.36 14.19
C ASP A 256 -4.26 -13.64 12.88
N ALA A 257 -5.13 -12.73 12.44
CA ALA A 257 -5.91 -12.83 11.21
C ALA A 257 -5.47 -11.85 10.12
N GLN A 258 -4.46 -11.01 10.40
CA GLN A 258 -3.97 -10.02 9.44
C GLN A 258 -3.12 -10.65 8.34
N VAL A 259 -3.17 -10.03 7.15
CA VAL A 259 -2.32 -10.33 6.01
C VAL A 259 -1.53 -9.06 5.68
N PRO A 260 -0.21 -9.12 5.51
CA PRO A 260 0.59 -7.95 5.20
C PRO A 260 0.26 -7.38 3.81
N ALA A 261 0.44 -6.08 3.60
CA ALA A 261 0.24 -5.45 2.29
C ALA A 261 1.19 -6.02 1.22
N ALA A 262 2.34 -6.55 1.62
CA ALA A 262 3.26 -7.26 0.73
C ALA A 262 2.57 -8.40 -0.05
N ALA A 263 1.50 -9.00 0.48
CA ALA A 263 0.71 -10.04 -0.20
C ALA A 263 -0.05 -9.52 -1.45
N LEU A 264 -0.25 -8.22 -1.59
CA LEU A 264 -0.84 -7.61 -2.79
C LEU A 264 0.13 -7.58 -3.98
N SER A 265 1.44 -7.68 -3.71
CA SER A 265 2.45 -7.65 -4.75
C SER A 265 2.61 -9.03 -5.40
N ARG A 266 2.49 -9.08 -6.73
CA ARG A 266 2.80 -10.28 -7.51
C ARG A 266 4.28 -10.31 -7.85
N THR A 267 5.02 -11.23 -7.25
CA THR A 267 6.46 -11.35 -7.43
C THR A 267 6.83 -12.68 -8.08
N GLY A 268 8.05 -12.77 -8.60
CA GLY A 268 8.58 -14.02 -9.13
C GLY A 268 7.76 -14.61 -10.27
N GLN A 269 7.25 -15.83 -10.09
CA GLN A 269 6.47 -16.55 -11.12
C GLN A 269 5.01 -16.06 -11.21
N ASP A 270 4.51 -15.40 -10.18
CA ASP A 270 3.14 -14.87 -10.13
C ASP A 270 3.02 -13.51 -10.82
N ASP A 271 4.16 -12.88 -11.18
CA ASP A 271 4.19 -11.66 -12.00
C ASP A 271 3.83 -11.99 -13.46
N TRP A 272 2.61 -11.70 -13.83
CA TRP A 272 2.12 -11.95 -15.18
C TRP A 272 2.82 -11.11 -16.25
N PHE A 273 3.35 -9.95 -15.88
CA PHE A 273 4.08 -9.06 -16.79
C PHE A 273 5.57 -9.40 -16.94
N ARG A 274 6.06 -10.34 -16.13
CA ARG A 274 7.42 -10.87 -16.26
C ARG A 274 7.57 -11.84 -17.43
N ARG A 275 6.47 -12.40 -17.92
CA ARG A 275 6.49 -13.32 -19.07
C ARG A 275 6.74 -12.50 -20.33
N PRO A 276 7.53 -13.05 -21.30
CA PRO A 276 7.68 -12.41 -22.62
C PRO A 276 6.30 -12.15 -23.22
N SER A 277 6.15 -11.01 -23.87
CA SER A 277 4.95 -10.69 -24.63
C SER A 277 4.63 -11.85 -25.59
N LEU A 278 3.40 -12.33 -25.54
CA LEU A 278 2.91 -13.37 -26.46
C LEU A 278 2.57 -12.81 -27.86
N GLU A 279 2.94 -11.56 -28.17
CA GLU A 279 2.70 -10.96 -29.49
C GLU A 279 3.26 -11.84 -30.62
N SER A 280 4.39 -12.51 -30.39
CA SER A 280 4.94 -13.49 -31.32
C SER A 280 4.08 -14.75 -31.50
N VAL A 281 3.17 -15.06 -30.55
CA VAL A 281 2.28 -16.23 -30.64
C VAL A 281 1.07 -15.96 -31.53
N TRP A 282 0.66 -14.68 -31.68
CA TRP A 282 -0.45 -14.30 -32.54
C TRP A 282 -0.06 -14.17 -34.01
N GLN A 283 1.24 -14.20 -34.33
CA GLN A 283 1.77 -14.13 -35.68
C GLN A 283 2.05 -15.52 -36.30
N ALA A 284 1.84 -16.58 -35.57
CA ALA A 284 1.95 -17.97 -36.00
C ALA A 284 0.57 -18.59 -36.21
#